data_b31becce077b12c34749df07a29966b2
#
_entry.id   b31becce077b12c34749df07a29966b2
#
_cell.length_a   1.000
_cell.length_b   1.000
_cell.length_c   1.000
_cell.angle_alpha   90.00
_cell.angle_beta   90.00
_cell.angle_gamma   90.00
#
_symmetry.space_group_name_H-M   'P 1'
#
loop_
_entity.id
_entity.type
_entity.pdbx_description
1 polymer ?
#
loop_
_entity_poly.entity_id
_entity_poly.type
_entity_poly.pdbx_seq_one_letter_code
_entity_poly.pdbx_strand_id
1 'polypeptide(L)'
;NLVQTTENTAAFVHGGPFANIAHGCNSVLATKMALTYGDYVITEAGFGADLGAEKFFDIKCRKAGLTPKLTVIVATAQSLKLHGGVPENKIKEQNIEGMKNGFENLDKHVENMKRFGQEVIVTFNR
;
A
#
# COMPACT_ATOMS: atom_id res chain seq x y z
N ASN A 1 -6.15 -19.14 -5.95
CA ASN A 1 -5.06 -20.00 -6.45
C ASN A 1 -3.78 -19.74 -5.68
N LEU A 2 -3.07 -20.82 -5.31
CA LEU A 2 -1.71 -20.75 -4.81
C LEU A 2 -0.78 -20.87 -6.01
N VAL A 3 0.13 -19.92 -6.18
CA VAL A 3 1.10 -19.87 -7.28
C VAL A 3 2.50 -19.61 -6.73
N GLN A 4 3.50 -19.89 -7.53
CA GLN A 4 4.87 -19.52 -7.25
C GLN A 4 5.24 -18.27 -8.04
N THR A 5 5.85 -17.30 -7.38
CA THR A 5 6.37 -16.09 -8.02
C THR A 5 7.69 -16.36 -8.73
N THR A 6 8.15 -15.42 -9.54
CA THR A 6 9.47 -15.49 -10.20
C THR A 6 10.63 -15.56 -9.21
N GLU A 7 10.44 -15.06 -8.00
CA GLU A 7 11.40 -15.10 -6.89
C GLU A 7 11.25 -16.37 -6.02
N ASN A 8 10.52 -17.37 -6.49
CA ASN A 8 10.27 -18.63 -5.79
C ASN A 8 9.50 -18.49 -4.46
N THR A 9 8.79 -17.41 -4.28
CA THR A 9 7.93 -17.18 -3.11
C THR A 9 6.51 -17.61 -3.42
N ALA A 10 5.83 -18.19 -2.44
CA ALA A 10 4.41 -18.54 -2.58
C ALA A 10 3.53 -17.28 -2.59
N ALA A 11 2.53 -17.26 -3.49
CA ALA A 11 1.54 -16.19 -3.54
C ALA A 11 0.13 -16.74 -3.71
N PHE A 12 -0.81 -16.19 -2.94
CA PHE A 12 -2.23 -16.43 -3.14
C PHE A 12 -2.79 -15.39 -4.11
N VAL A 13 -3.16 -15.85 -5.30
CA VAL A 13 -3.75 -15.00 -6.34
C VAL A 13 -5.24 -15.33 -6.47
N HIS A 14 -6.06 -14.33 -6.32
CA HIS A 14 -7.51 -14.44 -6.44
C HIS A 14 -8.01 -13.36 -7.38
N GLY A 15 -8.89 -13.73 -8.34
CA GLY A 15 -9.56 -12.81 -9.23
C GLY A 15 -10.40 -11.86 -8.37
N GLY A 16 -9.97 -10.63 -8.27
CA GLY A 16 -10.35 -9.83 -7.15
C GLY A 16 -11.23 -8.64 -7.46
N PRO A 17 -11.84 -8.12 -6.43
CA PRO A 17 -12.50 -6.84 -6.46
C PRO A 17 -11.48 -5.72 -6.67
N PHE A 18 -11.85 -4.75 -7.48
CA PHE A 18 -11.06 -3.53 -7.62
C PHE A 18 -11.13 -2.70 -6.35
N ALA A 19 -10.02 -2.07 -5.96
CA ALA A 19 -9.92 -1.27 -4.74
C ALA A 19 -10.86 -0.05 -4.72
N ASN A 20 -11.24 0.47 -5.88
CA ASN A 20 -12.14 1.61 -5.99
C ASN A 20 -13.62 1.26 -5.83
N ILE A 21 -14.02 -0.02 -5.92
CA ILE A 21 -15.41 -0.46 -5.80
C ILE A 21 -15.65 -1.44 -4.63
N ALA A 22 -14.57 -1.95 -4.03
CA ALA A 22 -14.63 -2.87 -2.90
C ALA A 22 -13.47 -2.60 -1.95
N HIS A 23 -13.25 -3.48 -0.96
CA HIS A 23 -12.12 -3.33 -0.04
C HIS A 23 -10.75 -3.57 -0.71
N GLY A 24 -10.68 -4.12 -1.94
CA GLY A 24 -9.44 -4.49 -2.61
C GLY A 24 -8.65 -5.59 -1.89
N CYS A 25 -7.36 -5.68 -2.19
CA CYS A 25 -6.41 -6.44 -1.36
C CYS A 25 -6.71 -7.94 -1.22
N ASN A 26 -7.12 -8.63 -2.27
CA ASN A 26 -7.42 -10.05 -2.23
C ASN A 26 -8.63 -10.42 -1.32
N SER A 27 -9.04 -11.68 -1.32
CA SER A 27 -10.16 -12.14 -0.48
C SER A 27 -9.75 -12.37 0.98
N VAL A 28 -10.72 -12.28 1.88
CA VAL A 28 -10.54 -12.65 3.29
C VAL A 28 -10.09 -14.11 3.41
N LEU A 29 -10.65 -15.01 2.61
CA LEU A 29 -10.28 -16.41 2.61
C LEU A 29 -8.81 -16.61 2.25
N ALA A 30 -8.33 -16.00 1.16
CA ALA A 30 -6.94 -16.11 0.75
C ALA A 30 -5.98 -15.53 1.81
N THR A 31 -6.33 -14.41 2.43
CA THR A 31 -5.54 -13.82 3.51
C THR A 31 -5.47 -14.74 4.73
N LYS A 32 -6.59 -15.33 5.15
CA LYS A 32 -6.61 -16.29 6.25
C LYS A 32 -5.82 -17.56 5.95
N MET A 33 -5.91 -18.06 4.72
CA MET A 33 -5.09 -19.20 4.30
C MET A 33 -3.61 -18.86 4.33
N ALA A 34 -3.22 -17.69 3.81
CA ALA A 34 -1.83 -17.24 3.86
C ALA A 34 -1.32 -17.16 5.30
N LEU A 35 -2.11 -16.62 6.23
CA LEU A 35 -1.77 -16.55 7.66
C LEU A 35 -1.69 -17.92 8.34
N THR A 36 -2.36 -18.93 7.79
CA THR A 36 -2.29 -20.31 8.34
C THR A 36 -1.00 -21.01 7.92
N TYR A 37 -0.49 -20.74 6.72
CA TYR A 37 0.62 -21.49 6.14
C TYR A 37 1.94 -20.70 6.09
N GLY A 38 1.91 -19.39 6.25
CA GLY A 38 3.09 -18.53 6.19
C GLY A 38 3.48 -17.97 7.55
N ASP A 39 4.77 -17.88 7.81
CA ASP A 39 5.32 -17.18 8.98
C ASP A 39 5.14 -15.66 8.85
N TYR A 40 5.23 -15.15 7.62
CA TYR A 40 4.98 -13.76 7.25
C TYR A 40 4.01 -13.71 6.08
N VAL A 41 3.06 -12.79 6.17
CA VAL A 41 2.10 -12.53 5.09
C VAL A 41 2.16 -11.05 4.71
N ILE A 42 2.42 -10.80 3.44
CA ILE A 42 2.43 -9.47 2.86
C ILE A 42 1.24 -9.35 1.92
N THR A 43 0.48 -8.29 2.05
CA THR A 43 -0.63 -7.95 1.15
C THR A 43 -0.49 -6.49 0.71
N GLU A 44 -0.94 -6.19 -0.49
CA GLU A 44 -1.05 -4.78 -0.88
C GLU A 44 -2.40 -4.19 -0.46
N ALA A 45 -2.42 -2.87 -0.36
CA ALA A 45 -3.64 -2.08 -0.30
C ALA A 45 -3.62 -1.13 -1.50
N GLY A 46 -4.34 -1.48 -2.55
CA GLY A 46 -4.26 -0.82 -3.86
C GLY A 46 -4.57 0.68 -3.84
N PHE A 47 -4.03 1.39 -4.80
CA PHE A 47 -4.09 2.86 -4.92
C PHE A 47 -3.34 3.60 -3.80
N GLY A 48 -3.63 4.88 -3.62
CA GLY A 48 -3.05 5.65 -2.51
C GLY A 48 -3.52 5.16 -1.14
N ALA A 49 -2.74 5.46 -0.11
CA ALA A 49 -3.06 5.05 1.25
C ALA A 49 -4.36 5.65 1.77
N ASP A 50 -4.75 6.80 1.26
CA ASP A 50 -6.02 7.49 1.52
C ASP A 50 -7.25 6.78 0.94
N LEU A 51 -7.06 5.82 0.05
CA LEU A 51 -8.13 5.01 -0.52
C LEU A 51 -7.98 3.54 -0.13
N GLY A 52 -6.93 2.88 -0.60
CA GLY A 52 -6.76 1.44 -0.46
C GLY A 52 -6.47 1.01 0.96
N ALA A 53 -5.57 1.71 1.66
CA ALA A 53 -5.25 1.37 3.04
C ALA A 53 -6.43 1.66 3.98
N GLU A 54 -7.14 2.76 3.83
CA GLU A 54 -8.33 3.06 4.62
C GLU A 54 -9.41 1.99 4.45
N LYS A 55 -9.70 1.59 3.21
CA LYS A 55 -10.63 0.47 2.96
C LYS A 55 -10.15 -0.84 3.55
N PHE A 56 -8.87 -1.12 3.47
CA PHE A 56 -8.28 -2.31 4.06
C PHE A 56 -8.49 -2.36 5.58
N PHE A 57 -8.17 -1.27 6.28
CA PHE A 57 -8.31 -1.21 7.73
C PHE A 57 -9.78 -1.14 8.14
N ASP A 58 -10.56 -0.23 7.58
CA ASP A 58 -11.92 0.04 8.01
C ASP A 58 -12.94 -1.01 7.59
N ILE A 59 -12.69 -1.69 6.49
CA ILE A 59 -13.62 -2.70 5.98
C ILE A 59 -13.08 -4.10 6.20
N LYS A 60 -11.96 -4.44 5.55
CA LYS A 60 -11.46 -5.81 5.53
C LYS A 60 -10.94 -6.26 6.89
N CYS A 61 -10.09 -5.47 7.52
CA CYS A 61 -9.52 -5.83 8.83
C CYS A 61 -10.61 -5.96 9.90
N ARG A 62 -11.52 -5.01 9.97
CA ARG A 62 -12.65 -5.08 10.92
C ARG A 62 -13.52 -6.31 10.68
N LYS A 63 -13.92 -6.55 9.43
CA LYS A 63 -14.81 -7.67 9.08
C LYS A 63 -14.14 -9.04 9.30
N ALA A 64 -12.86 -9.13 9.07
CA ALA A 64 -12.12 -10.40 9.09
C ALA A 64 -11.36 -10.66 10.40
N GLY A 65 -11.30 -9.69 11.33
CA GLY A 65 -10.53 -9.77 12.56
C GLY A 65 -9.02 -9.78 12.30
N LEU A 66 -8.55 -8.98 11.34
CA LEU A 66 -7.13 -8.90 10.99
C LEU A 66 -6.47 -7.74 11.74
N THR A 67 -5.25 -7.98 12.23
CA THR A 67 -4.45 -6.96 12.91
C THR A 67 -3.05 -6.94 12.30
N PRO A 68 -2.83 -6.16 11.23
CA PRO A 68 -1.51 -6.00 10.63
C PRO A 68 -0.51 -5.43 11.64
N LYS A 69 0.74 -5.84 11.52
CA LYS A 69 1.83 -5.41 12.42
C LYS A 69 2.62 -4.24 11.87
N LEU A 70 2.65 -4.09 10.56
CA LEU A 70 3.49 -3.13 9.87
C LEU A 70 2.82 -2.66 8.59
N THR A 71 2.90 -1.38 8.33
CA THR A 71 2.55 -0.78 7.04
C THR A 71 3.81 -0.29 6.34
N VAL A 72 4.00 -0.70 5.09
CA VAL A 72 5.07 -0.20 4.23
C VAL A 72 4.46 0.73 3.19
N ILE A 73 4.81 2.01 3.25
CA ILE A 73 4.41 3.01 2.24
C ILE A 73 5.49 3.04 1.16
N VAL A 74 5.09 2.80 -0.07
CA VAL A 74 5.98 2.87 -1.23
C VAL A 74 5.83 4.24 -1.88
N ALA A 75 6.89 5.02 -1.90
CA ALA A 75 6.95 6.32 -2.54
C ALA A 75 7.93 6.30 -3.72
N THR A 76 7.72 7.17 -4.71
CA THR A 76 8.65 7.38 -5.82
C THR A 76 9.04 8.85 -5.91
N ALA A 77 10.21 9.14 -6.47
CA ALA A 77 10.62 10.51 -6.74
C ALA A 77 9.63 11.24 -7.66
N GLN A 78 8.99 10.51 -8.58
CA GLN A 78 7.98 11.08 -9.47
C GLN A 78 6.70 11.43 -8.72
N SER A 79 6.21 10.55 -7.84
CA SER A 79 5.01 10.83 -7.05
C SER A 79 5.22 12.03 -6.12
N LEU A 80 6.38 12.13 -5.46
CA LEU A 80 6.69 13.29 -4.65
C LEU A 80 6.71 14.58 -5.46
N LYS A 81 7.36 14.58 -6.62
CA LYS A 81 7.36 15.76 -7.50
C LYS A 81 5.96 16.16 -7.96
N LEU A 82 5.12 15.18 -8.31
CA LEU A 82 3.74 15.44 -8.71
C LEU A 82 2.93 16.10 -7.59
N HIS A 83 2.98 15.52 -6.39
CA HIS A 83 2.33 16.10 -5.21
C HIS A 83 2.93 17.44 -4.78
N GLY A 84 4.19 17.69 -5.11
CA GLY A 84 4.86 18.97 -4.90
C GLY A 84 4.60 20.02 -5.98
N GLY A 85 3.64 19.76 -6.89
CA GLY A 85 3.20 20.73 -7.90
C GLY A 85 4.03 20.75 -9.18
N VAL A 86 4.92 19.78 -9.41
CA VAL A 86 5.66 19.67 -10.65
C VAL A 86 4.73 19.18 -11.77
N PRO A 87 4.62 19.88 -12.90
CA PRO A 87 3.79 19.45 -14.00
C PRO A 87 4.18 18.06 -14.53
N GLU A 88 3.20 17.26 -14.93
CA GLU A 88 3.40 15.87 -15.36
C GLU A 88 4.41 15.73 -16.51
N ASN A 89 4.40 16.66 -17.48
CA ASN A 89 5.34 16.67 -18.59
C ASN A 89 6.80 16.94 -18.19
N LYS A 90 7.04 17.45 -16.97
CA LYS A 90 8.38 17.73 -16.40
C LYS A 90 8.76 16.78 -15.26
N ILE A 91 7.93 15.81 -14.96
CA ILE A 91 8.12 14.95 -13.78
C ILE A 91 9.39 14.11 -13.82
N LYS A 92 9.93 13.87 -15.02
CA LYS A 92 11.20 13.14 -15.22
C LYS A 92 12.43 14.01 -15.04
N GLU A 93 12.27 15.33 -15.10
CA GLU A 93 13.37 16.28 -14.91
C GLU A 93 13.75 16.36 -13.42
N GLN A 94 15.00 16.77 -13.17
CA GLN A 94 15.44 16.98 -11.79
C GLN A 94 14.72 18.21 -11.19
N ASN A 95 14.03 18.01 -10.07
CA ASN A 95 13.36 19.08 -9.34
C ASN A 95 13.33 18.73 -7.84
N ILE A 96 14.34 19.23 -7.12
CA ILE A 96 14.50 18.94 -5.70
C ILE A 96 13.46 19.71 -4.85
N GLU A 97 13.13 20.91 -5.25
CA GLU A 97 12.14 21.73 -4.55
C GLU A 97 10.74 21.10 -4.64
N GLY A 98 10.32 20.69 -5.84
CA GLY A 98 9.08 19.96 -6.02
C GLY A 98 9.05 18.64 -5.23
N MET A 99 10.17 17.91 -5.17
CA MET A 99 10.24 16.74 -4.28
C MET A 99 10.03 17.10 -2.81
N LYS A 100 10.68 18.15 -2.32
CA LYS A 100 10.56 18.58 -0.92
C LYS A 100 9.11 18.97 -0.58
N ASN A 101 8.47 19.73 -1.46
CA ASN A 101 7.08 20.11 -1.26
C ASN A 101 6.13 18.90 -1.24
N GLY A 102 6.46 17.84 -1.98
CA GLY A 102 5.68 16.60 -1.99
C GLY A 102 5.77 15.76 -0.71
N PHE A 103 6.74 16.02 0.17
CA PHE A 103 6.83 15.32 1.45
C PHE A 103 5.62 15.61 2.36
N GLU A 104 4.99 16.76 2.27
CA GLU A 104 3.79 17.05 3.05
C GLU A 104 2.68 16.01 2.81
N ASN A 105 2.51 15.59 1.56
CA ASN A 105 1.55 14.52 1.23
C ASN A 105 1.98 13.18 1.80
N LEU A 106 3.27 12.83 1.70
CA LEU A 106 3.80 11.58 2.27
C LEU A 106 3.68 11.56 3.79
N ASP A 107 4.01 12.65 4.46
CA ASP A 107 3.90 12.79 5.91
C ASP A 107 2.45 12.62 6.36
N LYS A 108 1.49 13.12 5.59
CA LYS A 108 0.07 12.92 5.86
C LYS A 108 -0.35 11.45 5.77
N HIS A 109 0.15 10.72 4.78
CA HIS A 109 -0.10 9.28 4.69
C HIS A 109 0.51 8.51 5.87
N VAL A 110 1.73 8.86 6.28
CA VAL A 110 2.37 8.27 7.46
C VAL A 110 1.55 8.55 8.73
N GLU A 111 1.11 9.79 8.92
CA GLU A 111 0.27 10.18 10.04
C GLU A 111 -1.04 9.38 10.08
N ASN A 112 -1.71 9.25 8.93
CA ASN A 112 -2.96 8.50 8.83
C ASN A 112 -2.77 7.02 9.19
N MET A 113 -1.70 6.39 8.72
CA MET A 113 -1.43 4.99 9.07
C MET A 113 -1.10 4.83 10.56
N LYS A 114 -0.40 5.77 11.16
CA LYS A 114 -0.16 5.78 12.61
C LYS A 114 -1.45 5.92 13.41
N ARG A 115 -2.45 6.64 12.90
CA ARG A 115 -3.79 6.73 13.55
C ARG A 115 -4.53 5.39 13.55
N PHE A 116 -4.26 4.51 12.58
CA PHE A 116 -4.72 3.12 12.60
C PHE A 116 -3.90 2.21 13.55
N GLY A 117 -2.99 2.78 14.33
CA GLY A 117 -2.15 2.03 15.26
C GLY A 117 -1.01 1.25 14.59
N GLN A 118 -0.61 1.65 13.39
CA GLN A 118 0.42 0.95 12.63
C GLN A 118 1.83 1.46 12.93
N GLU A 119 2.78 0.55 13.02
CA GLU A 119 4.18 0.87 12.74
C GLU A 119 4.32 1.12 11.23
N VAL A 120 5.08 2.16 10.86
CA VAL A 120 5.17 2.60 9.47
C VAL A 120 6.61 2.68 9.00
N ILE A 121 6.90 2.05 7.89
CA ILE A 121 8.15 2.19 7.14
C ILE A 121 7.84 2.84 5.79
N VAL A 122 8.68 3.77 5.38
CA VAL A 122 8.64 4.34 4.03
C VAL A 122 9.79 3.77 3.21
N THR A 123 9.49 3.28 2.02
CA THR A 123 10.48 2.82 1.06
C THR A 123 10.36 3.57 -0.25
N PHE A 124 11.50 3.78 -0.89
CA PHE A 124 11.53 4.42 -2.20
C PHE A 124 11.70 3.40 -3.30
N ASN A 125 10.78 3.42 -4.26
CA ASN A 125 10.89 2.70 -5.51
C ASN A 125 11.37 3.64 -6.63
N ARG A 126 12.24 3.13 -7.51
CA ARG A 126 12.79 3.88 -8.64
C ARG A 126 11.86 3.85 -9.84
#